data_2be2be0cd9f3f27ccdfdc7e87fb4f535
#
_entry.id   2be2be0cd9f3f27ccdfdc7e87fb4f535
#
_cell.length_a   1.000
_cell.length_b   1.000
_cell.length_c   1.000
_cell.angle_alpha   90.00
_cell.angle_beta   90.00
_cell.angle_gamma   90.00
#
_symmetry.space_group_name_H-M   'P 1'
#
loop_
_entity.id
_entity.type
_entity.pdbx_description
1 polymer ?
#
loop_
_entity_poly.entity_id
_entity_poly.type
_entity_poly.pdbx_seq_one_letter_code
_entity_poly.pdbx_strand_id
1 'polypeptide(L)'
;MTVVGASLAGVAAARALRDQGFDGRITMIGDEVHLPYDRPPLSKSFLLGDESALSLDIDGLDVEWRLGCAATGLSGTTVSTASGDIGADAVVIATGAAACRLPGTVGIDGIHVLRSLDDARALRSSLSSGVRVTVVGAGFIGSEVASTAVGMGASVTVVEASETPLARVFGSELGSLIAGWHRNAGAALLTGVSVAGFVVQAGRVRAVELADGSMIESDVVLLGVGSTPNVGWLDGSGLDIHGGVVTDHRGITSNPAVVAVGDCAAVRDASGVIRRDEHWTSAATRPAVAVEALLTGGSKGFTGLPYVWSDQYAARIQFAGHHGPDCIADIVEGDPTTGPFVALYRHNDRPVAVLAVSSPRSFGKWRRQVVDTSTLMT
;
A
#
# COMPACT_ATOMS: atom_id res chain seq x y z
N MET A 1 14.44 8.19 21.56
CA MET A 1 14.35 7.66 20.18
C MET A 1 13.51 8.55 19.30
N THR A 2 13.80 8.59 17.98
CA THR A 2 12.99 9.35 17.02
C THR A 2 12.36 8.37 16.03
N VAL A 3 11.03 8.48 15.84
CA VAL A 3 10.25 7.75 14.84
C VAL A 3 9.86 8.72 13.73
N VAL A 4 10.32 8.47 12.51
CA VAL A 4 10.05 9.32 11.35
C VAL A 4 8.96 8.68 10.49
N GLY A 5 7.76 9.27 10.53
CA GLY A 5 6.54 8.76 9.92
C GLY A 5 5.47 8.50 10.97
N ALA A 6 4.49 9.41 11.10
CA ALA A 6 3.40 9.33 12.08
C ALA A 6 2.15 8.68 11.48
N SER A 7 2.27 7.44 10.98
CA SER A 7 1.17 6.62 10.48
C SER A 7 1.26 5.21 11.08
N LEU A 8 0.54 4.23 10.54
CA LEU A 8 0.41 2.87 11.08
C LEU A 8 1.75 2.25 11.54
N ALA A 9 2.77 2.23 10.67
CA ALA A 9 4.05 1.61 11.00
C ALA A 9 4.81 2.37 12.11
N GLY A 10 4.74 3.71 12.12
CA GLY A 10 5.33 4.52 13.18
C GLY A 10 4.61 4.35 14.53
N VAL A 11 3.28 4.32 14.52
CA VAL A 11 2.46 4.05 15.73
C VAL A 11 2.76 2.64 16.26
N ALA A 12 2.81 1.64 15.39
CA ALA A 12 3.15 0.27 15.78
C ALA A 12 4.58 0.18 16.35
N ALA A 13 5.54 0.94 15.80
CA ALA A 13 6.90 1.00 16.34
C ALA A 13 6.95 1.67 17.72
N ALA A 14 6.25 2.81 17.89
CA ALA A 14 6.20 3.50 19.17
C ALA A 14 5.52 2.65 20.25
N ARG A 15 4.45 1.93 19.90
CA ARG A 15 3.79 0.97 20.81
C ARG A 15 4.73 -0.18 21.16
N ALA A 16 5.40 -0.76 20.15
CA ALA A 16 6.37 -1.82 20.40
C ALA A 16 7.54 -1.38 21.30
N LEU A 17 8.01 -0.13 21.20
CA LEU A 17 9.01 0.43 22.11
C LEU A 17 8.51 0.42 23.56
N ARG A 18 7.26 0.85 23.79
CA ARG A 18 6.67 0.84 25.13
C ARG A 18 6.43 -0.57 25.66
N ASP A 19 5.86 -1.45 24.84
CA ASP A 19 5.56 -2.84 25.21
C ASP A 19 6.82 -3.64 25.55
N GLN A 20 7.96 -3.28 24.95
CA GLN A 20 9.27 -3.92 25.18
C GLN A 20 10.11 -3.20 26.26
N GLY A 21 9.50 -2.28 26.99
CA GLY A 21 10.09 -1.67 28.19
C GLY A 21 10.97 -0.45 27.94
N PHE A 22 10.93 0.16 26.76
CA PHE A 22 11.62 1.43 26.55
C PHE A 22 10.88 2.57 27.24
N ASP A 23 11.48 3.13 28.28
CA ASP A 23 10.95 4.22 29.11
C ASP A 23 11.42 5.62 28.71
N GLY A 24 12.38 5.70 27.78
CA GLY A 24 12.94 6.96 27.30
C GLY A 24 11.95 7.76 26.43
N ARG A 25 12.34 9.01 26.11
CA ARG A 25 11.56 9.87 25.24
C ARG A 25 11.44 9.30 23.83
N ILE A 26 10.21 9.32 23.28
CA ILE A 26 9.91 9.00 21.90
C ILE A 26 9.39 10.28 21.23
N THR A 27 10.07 10.77 20.18
CA THR A 27 9.61 11.85 19.34
C THR A 27 9.09 11.28 18.03
N MET A 28 7.81 11.51 17.70
CA MET A 28 7.20 11.10 16.44
C MET A 28 7.08 12.28 15.48
N ILE A 29 7.68 12.16 14.30
CA ILE A 29 7.70 13.18 13.26
C ILE A 29 6.77 12.73 12.12
N GLY A 30 5.85 13.59 11.68
CA GLY A 30 4.94 13.36 10.56
C GLY A 30 4.83 14.58 9.68
N ASP A 31 4.83 14.40 8.36
CA ASP A 31 4.64 15.46 7.38
C ASP A 31 3.18 15.91 7.27
N GLU A 32 2.22 15.01 7.50
CA GLU A 32 0.81 15.36 7.59
C GLU A 32 0.50 16.07 8.92
N VAL A 33 -0.44 17.03 8.89
CA VAL A 33 -0.91 17.75 10.08
C VAL A 33 -1.91 16.96 10.92
N HIS A 34 -2.37 15.85 10.38
CA HIS A 34 -3.38 14.99 11.00
C HIS A 34 -2.74 14.03 12.00
N LEU A 35 -3.46 13.73 13.09
CA LEU A 35 -3.14 12.60 13.95
C LEU A 35 -3.18 11.30 13.12
N PRO A 36 -2.44 10.25 13.52
CA PRO A 36 -2.45 8.97 12.82
C PRO A 36 -3.87 8.44 12.59
N TYR A 37 -4.10 7.94 11.39
CA TYR A 37 -5.37 7.36 10.96
C TYR A 37 -5.15 6.11 10.10
N ASP A 38 -6.18 5.26 10.00
CA ASP A 38 -6.14 4.06 9.17
C ASP A 38 -6.45 4.40 7.71
N ARG A 39 -5.57 3.97 6.77
CA ARG A 39 -5.66 4.32 5.34
C ARG A 39 -6.59 3.43 4.51
N PRO A 40 -6.79 2.12 4.79
CA PRO A 40 -7.65 1.27 3.98
C PRO A 40 -9.09 1.77 3.78
N PRO A 41 -9.71 2.51 4.71
CA PRO A 41 -11.04 3.08 4.49
C PRO A 41 -11.09 4.21 3.47
N LEU A 42 -9.95 4.85 3.13
CA LEU A 42 -9.89 6.03 2.26
C LEU A 42 -10.46 5.78 0.86
N SER A 43 -10.32 4.57 0.32
CA SER A 43 -10.86 4.16 -0.99
C SER A 43 -12.28 3.61 -0.95
N LYS A 44 -12.86 3.44 0.25
CA LYS A 44 -14.10 2.71 0.53
C LYS A 44 -15.10 3.57 1.29
N SER A 45 -15.30 3.24 2.58
CA SER A 45 -16.31 3.85 3.45
C SER A 45 -16.11 5.35 3.63
N PHE A 46 -14.87 5.85 3.64
CA PHE A 46 -14.59 7.27 3.72
C PHE A 46 -15.17 8.05 2.52
N LEU A 47 -15.02 7.54 1.30
CA LEU A 47 -15.60 8.17 0.11
C LEU A 47 -17.13 8.20 0.17
N LEU A 48 -17.75 7.24 0.86
CA LEU A 48 -19.20 7.16 1.11
C LEU A 48 -19.65 8.05 2.29
N GLY A 49 -18.74 8.73 2.97
CA GLY A 49 -19.06 9.68 4.05
C GLY A 49 -18.86 9.13 5.48
N ASP A 50 -18.42 7.88 5.64
CA ASP A 50 -18.11 7.31 6.96
C ASP A 50 -16.65 7.63 7.37
N GLU A 51 -16.50 8.62 8.23
CA GLU A 51 -15.21 9.03 8.79
C GLU A 51 -14.81 8.22 10.05
N SER A 52 -15.76 7.50 10.66
CA SER A 52 -15.50 6.73 11.88
C SER A 52 -14.54 5.56 11.66
N ALA A 53 -14.49 5.03 10.43
CA ALA A 53 -13.60 3.94 10.04
C ALA A 53 -12.11 4.34 9.99
N LEU A 54 -11.78 5.64 10.08
CA LEU A 54 -10.39 6.12 10.08
C LEU A 54 -9.68 5.97 11.43
N SER A 55 -10.39 5.57 12.48
CA SER A 55 -9.80 5.48 13.82
C SER A 55 -8.61 4.52 13.85
N LEU A 56 -7.47 5.03 14.26
CA LEU A 56 -6.30 4.24 14.61
C LEU A 56 -6.08 4.39 16.11
N ASP A 57 -5.92 3.27 16.82
CA ASP A 57 -5.70 3.30 18.26
C ASP A 57 -4.34 3.93 18.59
N ILE A 58 -4.38 5.12 19.17
CA ILE A 58 -3.22 5.85 19.68
C ILE A 58 -3.36 6.19 21.19
N ASP A 59 -4.41 5.69 21.83
CA ASP A 59 -4.67 5.96 23.24
C ASP A 59 -3.57 5.40 24.12
N GLY A 60 -3.17 6.19 25.10
CA GLY A 60 -2.09 5.85 26.03
C GLY A 60 -0.70 5.78 25.41
N LEU A 61 -0.52 6.18 24.14
CA LEU A 61 0.79 6.23 23.49
C LEU A 61 1.54 7.49 23.98
N ASP A 62 2.45 7.30 24.94
CA ASP A 62 3.27 8.38 25.50
C ASP A 62 4.40 8.75 24.54
N VAL A 63 4.14 9.73 23.64
CA VAL A 63 5.07 10.23 22.64
C VAL A 63 4.93 11.75 22.46
N GLU A 64 6.03 12.40 22.07
CA GLU A 64 6.02 13.80 21.63
C GLU A 64 5.67 13.85 20.13
N TRP A 65 4.47 14.35 19.80
CA TRP A 65 4.01 14.52 18.43
C TRP A 65 4.57 15.78 17.79
N ARG A 66 5.19 15.64 16.61
CA ARG A 66 5.61 16.73 15.70
C ARG A 66 4.97 16.51 14.34
N LEU A 67 3.69 16.87 14.25
CA LEU A 67 2.89 16.77 13.03
C LEU A 67 3.06 18.02 12.17
N GLY A 68 2.84 17.91 10.85
CA GLY A 68 3.16 18.96 9.89
C GLY A 68 4.66 19.26 9.82
N CYS A 69 5.49 18.31 10.21
CA CYS A 69 6.95 18.43 10.32
C CYS A 69 7.62 17.34 9.48
N ALA A 70 7.99 17.67 8.24
CA ALA A 70 8.68 16.74 7.37
C ALA A 70 10.16 16.61 7.77
N ALA A 71 10.69 15.38 7.79
CA ALA A 71 12.12 15.14 7.85
C ALA A 71 12.76 15.50 6.50
N THR A 72 13.90 16.18 6.53
CA THR A 72 14.63 16.68 5.34
C THR A 72 16.03 16.09 5.21
N GLY A 73 16.52 15.38 6.23
CA GLY A 73 17.84 14.74 6.21
C GLY A 73 18.06 13.82 7.40
N LEU A 74 19.04 12.93 7.27
CA LEU A 74 19.51 12.05 8.34
C LEU A 74 21.05 12.06 8.34
N SER A 75 21.65 12.32 9.50
CA SER A 75 23.10 12.20 9.72
C SER A 75 23.37 11.39 10.99
N GLY A 76 23.88 10.16 10.83
CA GLY A 76 23.96 9.19 11.91
C GLY A 76 22.59 8.85 12.48
N THR A 77 22.24 9.40 13.65
CA THR A 77 20.93 9.31 14.29
C THR A 77 20.27 10.68 14.53
N THR A 78 20.82 11.73 13.90
CA THR A 78 20.24 13.08 13.94
C THR A 78 19.33 13.28 12.72
N VAL A 79 18.06 13.55 12.96
CA VAL A 79 17.05 13.84 11.93
C VAL A 79 16.93 15.35 11.76
N SER A 80 17.15 15.85 10.54
CA SER A 80 16.98 17.25 10.21
C SER A 80 15.53 17.53 9.79
N THR A 81 15.00 18.68 10.19
CA THR A 81 13.69 19.20 9.81
C THR A 81 13.76 20.70 9.53
N ALA A 82 12.72 21.28 8.93
CA ALA A 82 12.65 22.73 8.76
C ALA A 82 12.67 23.50 10.09
N SER A 83 12.31 22.85 11.21
CA SER A 83 12.28 23.44 12.56
C SER A 83 13.58 23.20 13.35
N GLY A 84 14.60 22.59 12.73
CA GLY A 84 15.88 22.26 13.33
C GLY A 84 16.13 20.78 13.45
N ASP A 85 17.31 20.43 13.99
CA ASP A 85 17.78 19.06 14.13
C ASP A 85 17.24 18.40 15.40
N ILE A 86 16.94 17.11 15.30
CA ILE A 86 16.46 16.27 16.39
C ILE A 86 17.44 15.09 16.56
N GLY A 87 18.27 15.18 17.59
CA GLY A 87 19.20 14.12 17.96
C GLY A 87 18.50 13.00 18.73
N ALA A 88 18.90 11.76 18.48
CA ALA A 88 18.38 10.57 19.16
C ALA A 88 19.48 9.50 19.32
N ASP A 89 19.28 8.55 20.25
CA ASP A 89 20.16 7.38 20.38
C ASP A 89 19.92 6.38 19.23
N ALA A 90 18.69 6.33 18.73
CA ALA A 90 18.32 5.50 17.59
C ALA A 90 17.11 6.07 16.83
N VAL A 91 16.94 5.64 15.55
CA VAL A 91 15.91 6.13 14.64
C VAL A 91 15.12 4.96 14.05
N VAL A 92 13.80 5.12 14.02
CA VAL A 92 12.88 4.26 13.27
C VAL A 92 12.39 5.03 12.04
N ILE A 93 12.72 4.55 10.85
CA ILE A 93 12.22 5.10 9.58
C ILE A 93 10.92 4.39 9.22
N ALA A 94 9.81 5.12 9.21
CA ALA A 94 8.46 4.63 8.94
C ALA A 94 7.71 5.58 7.98
N THR A 95 8.44 6.22 7.05
CA THR A 95 7.94 7.29 6.16
C THR A 95 6.97 6.82 5.07
N GLY A 96 6.80 5.51 4.92
CA GLY A 96 5.84 4.95 3.99
C GLY A 96 6.17 5.22 2.52
N ALA A 97 5.13 5.39 1.70
CA ALA A 97 5.23 5.64 0.28
C ALA A 97 4.22 6.70 -0.17
N ALA A 98 4.51 7.42 -1.23
CA ALA A 98 3.62 8.38 -1.89
C ALA A 98 2.97 7.74 -3.13
N ALA A 99 1.76 8.18 -3.49
CA ALA A 99 1.13 7.78 -4.74
C ALA A 99 1.88 8.37 -5.94
N CYS A 100 2.12 7.55 -6.97
CA CYS A 100 2.72 8.01 -8.21
C CYS A 100 1.78 8.95 -8.96
N ARG A 101 2.37 9.99 -9.55
CA ARG A 101 1.69 10.90 -10.47
C ARG A 101 2.26 10.77 -11.88
N LEU A 102 1.41 10.94 -12.88
CA LEU A 102 1.89 11.06 -14.26
C LEU A 102 2.45 12.48 -14.49
N PRO A 103 3.47 12.62 -15.37
CA PRO A 103 4.06 13.94 -15.66
C PRO A 103 3.00 14.96 -16.08
N GLY A 104 3.17 16.22 -15.62
CA GLY A 104 2.30 17.32 -15.99
C GLY A 104 0.90 17.33 -15.36
N THR A 105 0.62 16.47 -14.37
CA THR A 105 -0.71 16.37 -13.75
C THR A 105 -0.86 17.17 -12.45
N VAL A 106 0.23 17.72 -11.94
CA VAL A 106 0.21 18.52 -10.70
C VAL A 106 -0.49 19.84 -10.95
N GLY A 107 -1.45 20.21 -10.09
CA GLY A 107 -2.19 21.47 -10.17
C GLY A 107 -3.32 21.48 -11.21
N ILE A 108 -3.67 20.34 -11.82
CA ILE A 108 -4.82 20.24 -12.71
C ILE A 108 -6.05 19.81 -11.88
N ASP A 109 -7.07 20.66 -11.88
CA ASP A 109 -8.34 20.35 -11.22
C ASP A 109 -8.99 19.10 -11.83
N GLY A 110 -9.53 18.24 -10.95
CA GLY A 110 -10.20 17.00 -11.35
C GLY A 110 -9.23 15.83 -11.57
N ILE A 111 -7.90 16.02 -11.49
CA ILE A 111 -6.93 14.92 -11.46
C ILE A 111 -6.48 14.66 -10.03
N HIS A 112 -6.76 13.47 -9.53
CA HIS A 112 -6.52 13.04 -8.15
C HIS A 112 -5.57 11.86 -8.08
N VAL A 113 -4.88 11.74 -6.95
CA VAL A 113 -4.27 10.50 -6.43
C VAL A 113 -5.00 10.14 -5.15
N LEU A 114 -4.73 8.97 -4.59
CA LEU A 114 -5.30 8.58 -3.30
C LEU A 114 -4.22 7.92 -2.43
N ARG A 115 -3.77 8.64 -1.43
CA ARG A 115 -2.84 8.12 -0.42
C ARG A 115 -3.08 8.72 0.95
N SER A 116 -3.32 10.05 1.03
CA SER A 116 -3.53 10.80 2.27
C SER A 116 -5.01 11.08 2.51
N LEU A 117 -5.32 11.53 3.73
CA LEU A 117 -6.67 11.99 4.10
C LEU A 117 -7.10 13.19 3.25
N ASP A 118 -6.17 14.09 2.94
CA ASP A 118 -6.48 15.27 2.12
C ASP A 118 -6.73 14.88 0.66
N ASP A 119 -5.99 13.89 0.10
CA ASP A 119 -6.32 13.31 -1.21
C ASP A 119 -7.72 12.73 -1.22
N ALA A 120 -8.09 11.97 -0.18
CA ALA A 120 -9.41 11.35 -0.08
C ALA A 120 -10.54 12.39 0.05
N ARG A 121 -10.33 13.47 0.79
CA ARG A 121 -11.26 14.61 0.89
C ARG A 121 -11.45 15.29 -0.47
N ALA A 122 -10.34 15.57 -1.17
CA ALA A 122 -10.38 16.17 -2.50
C ALA A 122 -11.10 15.28 -3.51
N LEU A 123 -10.80 13.98 -3.53
CA LEU A 123 -11.47 13.01 -4.39
C LEU A 123 -12.96 12.91 -4.05
N ARG A 124 -13.34 12.76 -2.77
CA ARG A 124 -14.73 12.69 -2.31
C ARG A 124 -15.55 13.90 -2.76
N SER A 125 -14.98 15.10 -2.67
CA SER A 125 -15.66 16.33 -3.08
C SER A 125 -15.94 16.40 -4.59
N SER A 126 -15.22 15.64 -5.39
CA SER A 126 -15.36 15.58 -6.84
C SER A 126 -16.31 14.45 -7.31
N LEU A 127 -16.63 13.49 -6.44
CA LEU A 127 -17.49 12.35 -6.76
C LEU A 127 -18.95 12.67 -6.50
N SER A 128 -19.82 12.37 -7.48
CA SER A 128 -21.28 12.47 -7.37
C SER A 128 -21.95 11.58 -8.41
N SER A 129 -23.27 11.38 -8.28
CA SER A 129 -24.05 10.65 -9.28
C SER A 129 -23.96 11.34 -10.65
N GLY A 130 -23.74 10.55 -11.69
CA GLY A 130 -23.67 11.01 -13.09
C GLY A 130 -22.32 11.61 -13.50
N VAL A 131 -21.37 11.84 -12.57
CA VAL A 131 -20.04 12.34 -12.94
C VAL A 131 -19.27 11.28 -13.73
N ARG A 132 -18.49 11.71 -14.74
CA ARG A 132 -17.64 10.80 -15.53
C ARG A 132 -16.28 10.66 -14.85
N VAL A 133 -15.98 9.47 -14.38
CA VAL A 133 -14.75 9.14 -13.67
C VAL A 133 -13.88 8.23 -14.52
N THR A 134 -12.65 8.65 -14.80
CA THR A 134 -11.65 7.74 -15.37
C THR A 134 -10.66 7.33 -14.28
N VAL A 135 -10.54 6.03 -14.04
CA VAL A 135 -9.53 5.44 -13.15
C VAL A 135 -8.39 4.92 -14.00
N VAL A 136 -7.20 5.48 -13.84
CA VAL A 136 -5.97 5.05 -14.51
C VAL A 136 -5.23 4.08 -13.60
N GLY A 137 -5.16 2.81 -14.00
CA GLY A 137 -4.62 1.70 -13.23
C GLY A 137 -5.71 0.87 -12.53
N ALA A 138 -5.78 -0.42 -12.89
CA ALA A 138 -6.69 -1.41 -12.30
C ALA A 138 -6.00 -2.25 -11.19
N GLY A 139 -5.12 -1.63 -10.40
CA GLY A 139 -4.57 -2.20 -9.15
C GLY A 139 -5.62 -2.18 -8.03
N PHE A 140 -5.24 -2.58 -6.81
CA PHE A 140 -6.17 -2.64 -5.66
C PHE A 140 -6.88 -1.31 -5.41
N ILE A 141 -6.14 -0.21 -5.24
CA ILE A 141 -6.73 1.10 -4.93
C ILE A 141 -7.61 1.61 -6.07
N GLY A 142 -7.15 1.50 -7.33
CA GLY A 142 -7.95 1.89 -8.49
C GLY A 142 -9.26 1.11 -8.58
N SER A 143 -9.22 -0.20 -8.39
CA SER A 143 -10.41 -1.08 -8.42
C SER A 143 -11.37 -0.79 -7.26
N GLU A 144 -10.87 -0.49 -6.05
CA GLU A 144 -11.69 -0.11 -4.91
C GLU A 144 -12.40 1.23 -5.14
N VAL A 145 -11.68 2.24 -5.66
CA VAL A 145 -12.30 3.54 -5.99
C VAL A 145 -13.30 3.39 -7.15
N ALA A 146 -12.98 2.60 -8.18
CA ALA A 146 -13.93 2.31 -9.26
C ALA A 146 -15.21 1.67 -8.72
N SER A 147 -15.08 0.68 -7.83
CA SER A 147 -16.20 0.03 -7.14
C SER A 147 -17.04 1.04 -6.34
N THR A 148 -16.39 1.88 -5.55
CA THR A 148 -17.06 2.91 -4.73
C THR A 148 -17.77 3.94 -5.61
N ALA A 149 -17.12 4.44 -6.66
CA ALA A 149 -17.68 5.43 -7.59
C ALA A 149 -18.89 4.88 -8.35
N VAL A 150 -18.83 3.62 -8.83
CA VAL A 150 -20.02 2.95 -9.42
C VAL A 150 -21.16 2.89 -8.41
N GLY A 151 -20.89 2.52 -7.16
CA GLY A 151 -21.88 2.49 -6.09
C GLY A 151 -22.51 3.86 -5.79
N MET A 152 -21.80 4.96 -6.05
CA MET A 152 -22.30 6.34 -5.95
C MET A 152 -23.08 6.80 -7.19
N GLY A 153 -23.18 5.97 -8.22
CA GLY A 153 -23.88 6.29 -9.47
C GLY A 153 -23.06 7.09 -10.47
N ALA A 154 -21.73 7.10 -10.35
CA ALA A 154 -20.84 7.71 -11.35
C ALA A 154 -20.73 6.82 -12.60
N SER A 155 -20.44 7.45 -13.76
CA SER A 155 -20.08 6.74 -14.99
C SER A 155 -18.57 6.47 -14.96
N VAL A 156 -18.17 5.20 -14.78
CA VAL A 156 -16.77 4.84 -14.53
C VAL A 156 -16.16 4.14 -15.75
N THR A 157 -14.98 4.60 -16.16
CA THR A 157 -14.08 3.93 -17.09
C THR A 157 -12.75 3.63 -16.38
N VAL A 158 -12.33 2.38 -16.39
CA VAL A 158 -11.02 1.94 -15.86
C VAL A 158 -10.10 1.69 -17.05
N VAL A 159 -8.90 2.29 -17.02
CA VAL A 159 -7.85 2.14 -18.04
C VAL A 159 -6.65 1.44 -17.40
N GLU A 160 -6.22 0.31 -17.99
CA GLU A 160 -5.11 -0.49 -17.49
C GLU A 160 -4.12 -0.76 -18.64
N ALA A 161 -2.84 -0.46 -18.40
CA ALA A 161 -1.79 -0.65 -19.39
C ALA A 161 -1.47 -2.14 -19.65
N SER A 162 -1.62 -2.97 -18.64
CA SER A 162 -1.43 -4.43 -18.76
C SER A 162 -2.62 -5.08 -19.43
N GLU A 163 -2.39 -6.17 -20.18
CA GLU A 163 -3.46 -7.00 -20.76
C GLU A 163 -4.40 -7.56 -19.68
N THR A 164 -3.86 -7.92 -18.53
CA THR A 164 -4.61 -8.48 -17.42
C THR A 164 -4.33 -7.72 -16.13
N PRO A 165 -5.33 -7.03 -15.56
CA PRO A 165 -5.22 -6.42 -14.23
C PRO A 165 -4.85 -7.45 -13.17
N LEU A 166 -4.03 -7.03 -12.17
CA LEU A 166 -3.62 -7.85 -11.02
C LEU A 166 -2.94 -9.19 -11.37
N ALA A 167 -2.52 -9.42 -12.62
CA ALA A 167 -1.87 -10.66 -13.05
C ALA A 167 -0.58 -10.95 -12.25
N ARG A 168 0.15 -9.90 -11.84
CA ARG A 168 1.36 -10.06 -11.00
C ARG A 168 1.06 -10.62 -9.61
N VAL A 169 -0.17 -10.44 -9.12
CA VAL A 169 -0.59 -10.87 -7.78
C VAL A 169 -1.36 -12.19 -7.83
N PHE A 170 -2.22 -12.39 -8.86
CA PHE A 170 -3.15 -13.53 -8.91
C PHE A 170 -2.92 -14.47 -10.09
N GLY A 171 -1.95 -14.16 -10.97
CA GLY A 171 -1.82 -14.84 -12.25
C GLY A 171 -2.86 -14.34 -13.27
N SER A 172 -2.65 -14.68 -14.56
CA SER A 172 -3.48 -14.11 -15.64
C SER A 172 -4.93 -14.61 -15.61
N GLU A 173 -5.16 -15.87 -15.27
CA GLU A 173 -6.50 -16.47 -15.27
C GLU A 173 -7.40 -15.84 -14.19
N LEU A 174 -6.96 -15.89 -12.92
CA LEU A 174 -7.72 -15.34 -11.80
C LEU A 174 -7.76 -13.82 -11.83
N GLY A 175 -6.68 -13.17 -12.33
CA GLY A 175 -6.66 -11.71 -12.55
C GLY A 175 -7.72 -11.29 -13.57
N SER A 176 -7.85 -11.99 -14.71
CA SER A 176 -8.88 -11.72 -15.73
C SER A 176 -10.29 -11.89 -15.20
N LEU A 177 -10.51 -12.93 -14.39
CA LEU A 177 -11.81 -13.20 -13.77
C LEU A 177 -12.22 -12.06 -12.82
N ILE A 178 -11.30 -11.64 -11.92
CA ILE A 178 -11.53 -10.54 -10.98
C ILE A 178 -11.74 -9.23 -11.75
N ALA A 179 -10.94 -8.96 -12.79
CA ALA A 179 -11.11 -7.79 -13.64
C ALA A 179 -12.49 -7.73 -14.34
N GLY A 180 -13.08 -8.87 -14.62
CA GLY A 180 -14.46 -8.96 -15.16
C GLY A 180 -15.51 -8.33 -14.27
N TRP A 181 -15.26 -8.20 -12.96
CA TRP A 181 -16.22 -7.57 -12.04
C TRP A 181 -16.49 -6.09 -12.36
N HIS A 182 -15.52 -5.37 -12.93
CA HIS A 182 -15.73 -4.01 -13.41
C HIS A 182 -16.90 -3.95 -14.39
N ARG A 183 -16.85 -4.81 -15.44
CA ARG A 183 -17.89 -4.86 -16.48
C ARG A 183 -19.23 -5.34 -15.92
N ASN A 184 -19.21 -6.33 -15.05
CA ASN A 184 -20.43 -6.86 -14.43
C ASN A 184 -21.14 -5.81 -13.56
N ALA A 185 -20.38 -4.87 -12.98
CA ALA A 185 -20.92 -3.76 -12.19
C ALA A 185 -21.28 -2.53 -13.03
N GLY A 186 -21.09 -2.57 -14.36
CA GLY A 186 -21.44 -1.48 -15.27
C GLY A 186 -20.33 -0.46 -15.52
N ALA A 187 -19.10 -0.70 -15.03
CA ALA A 187 -17.94 0.11 -15.41
C ALA A 187 -17.34 -0.37 -16.74
N ALA A 188 -16.88 0.56 -17.57
CA ALA A 188 -16.05 0.21 -18.73
C ALA A 188 -14.66 -0.18 -18.25
N LEU A 189 -14.08 -1.25 -18.83
CA LEU A 189 -12.68 -1.66 -18.56
C LEU A 189 -11.94 -1.78 -19.89
N LEU A 190 -10.90 -0.95 -20.04
CA LEU A 190 -9.97 -0.94 -21.17
C LEU A 190 -8.62 -1.48 -20.68
N THR A 191 -8.15 -2.58 -21.25
CA THR A 191 -6.86 -3.23 -20.91
C THR A 191 -5.93 -3.21 -22.09
N GLY A 192 -4.61 -3.34 -21.86
CA GLY A 192 -3.59 -3.32 -22.91
C GLY A 192 -3.39 -1.93 -23.53
N VAL A 193 -3.89 -0.86 -22.90
CA VAL A 193 -3.79 0.51 -23.40
C VAL A 193 -3.30 1.44 -22.31
N SER A 194 -2.30 2.27 -22.62
CA SER A 194 -1.75 3.27 -21.69
C SER A 194 -2.34 4.66 -21.97
N VAL A 195 -2.27 5.51 -20.94
CA VAL A 195 -2.60 6.93 -21.06
C VAL A 195 -1.43 7.65 -21.72
N ALA A 196 -1.70 8.42 -22.77
CA ALA A 196 -0.76 9.28 -23.48
C ALA A 196 -0.75 10.71 -22.93
N GLY A 197 -1.93 11.21 -22.50
CA GLY A 197 -2.04 12.58 -22.03
C GLY A 197 -3.41 12.93 -21.45
N PHE A 198 -3.58 14.21 -21.18
CA PHE A 198 -4.84 14.76 -20.64
C PHE A 198 -5.21 16.03 -21.41
N VAL A 199 -6.46 16.15 -21.78
CA VAL A 199 -7.02 17.39 -22.33
C VAL A 199 -7.45 18.28 -21.16
N VAL A 200 -6.84 19.45 -21.07
CA VAL A 200 -7.10 20.42 -20.00
C VAL A 200 -7.68 21.71 -20.58
N GLN A 201 -8.77 22.17 -20.03
CA GLN A 201 -9.40 23.43 -20.39
C GLN A 201 -9.65 24.28 -19.15
N ALA A 202 -9.18 25.52 -19.15
CA ALA A 202 -9.28 26.43 -18.01
C ALA A 202 -8.76 25.81 -16.69
N GLY A 203 -7.64 25.08 -16.74
CA GLY A 203 -7.00 24.45 -15.57
C GLY A 203 -7.65 23.16 -15.08
N ARG A 204 -8.70 22.65 -15.75
CA ARG A 204 -9.45 21.48 -15.36
C ARG A 204 -9.39 20.38 -16.44
N VAL A 205 -9.30 19.11 -16.03
CA VAL A 205 -9.37 17.96 -16.93
C VAL A 205 -10.73 17.88 -17.64
N ARG A 206 -10.72 17.53 -18.93
CA ARG A 206 -11.90 17.32 -19.77
C ARG A 206 -11.93 15.95 -20.43
N ALA A 207 -10.74 15.41 -20.73
CA ALA A 207 -10.63 14.08 -21.28
C ALA A 207 -9.25 13.48 -20.98
N VAL A 208 -9.19 12.16 -21.05
CA VAL A 208 -7.96 11.36 -21.03
C VAL A 208 -7.68 10.91 -22.46
N GLU A 209 -6.47 11.16 -22.94
CA GLU A 209 -5.98 10.68 -24.24
C GLU A 209 -5.25 9.36 -24.06
N LEU A 210 -5.60 8.35 -24.83
CA LEU A 210 -4.98 7.04 -24.82
C LEU A 210 -3.91 6.91 -25.91
N ALA A 211 -2.99 5.95 -25.72
CA ALA A 211 -1.88 5.74 -26.66
C ALA A 211 -2.31 5.28 -28.06
N ASP A 212 -3.52 4.76 -28.20
CA ASP A 212 -4.12 4.41 -29.51
C ASP A 212 -4.80 5.59 -30.20
N GLY A 213 -4.74 6.79 -29.60
CA GLY A 213 -5.36 8.03 -30.09
C GLY A 213 -6.83 8.21 -29.71
N SER A 214 -7.43 7.26 -29.01
CA SER A 214 -8.81 7.41 -28.52
C SER A 214 -8.89 8.36 -27.33
N MET A 215 -10.07 8.91 -27.10
CA MET A 215 -10.34 9.92 -26.07
C MET A 215 -11.45 9.47 -25.15
N ILE A 216 -11.26 9.64 -23.84
CA ILE A 216 -12.28 9.37 -22.82
C ILE A 216 -12.66 10.70 -22.16
N GLU A 217 -13.86 11.17 -22.40
CA GLU A 217 -14.38 12.36 -21.70
C GLU A 217 -14.43 12.10 -20.18
N SER A 218 -13.86 13.00 -19.40
CA SER A 218 -13.68 12.80 -17.96
C SER A 218 -13.84 14.13 -17.20
N ASP A 219 -14.64 14.09 -16.15
CA ASP A 219 -14.79 15.21 -15.21
C ASP A 219 -13.85 15.02 -14.01
N VAL A 220 -13.53 13.75 -13.68
CA VAL A 220 -12.66 13.31 -12.60
C VAL A 220 -11.74 12.21 -13.11
N VAL A 221 -10.45 12.31 -12.79
CA VAL A 221 -9.44 11.28 -13.08
C VAL A 221 -8.78 10.86 -11.76
N LEU A 222 -8.76 9.56 -11.45
CA LEU A 222 -7.93 8.99 -10.41
C LEU A 222 -6.68 8.36 -11.03
N LEU A 223 -5.50 8.72 -10.55
CA LEU A 223 -4.25 8.05 -10.89
C LEU A 223 -3.92 6.98 -9.84
N GLY A 224 -4.15 5.72 -10.18
CA GLY A 224 -3.82 4.54 -9.40
C GLY A 224 -2.65 3.74 -9.99
N VAL A 225 -1.58 4.45 -10.39
CA VAL A 225 -0.45 3.92 -11.19
C VAL A 225 0.76 3.49 -10.34
N GLY A 226 0.53 3.14 -9.09
CA GLY A 226 1.56 2.65 -8.17
C GLY A 226 1.98 3.68 -7.13
N SER A 227 3.05 3.33 -6.41
CA SER A 227 3.61 4.12 -5.32
C SER A 227 5.13 4.19 -5.39
N THR A 228 5.69 5.23 -4.79
CA THR A 228 7.14 5.43 -4.62
C THR A 228 7.46 5.57 -3.15
N PRO A 229 8.45 4.85 -2.59
CA PRO A 229 8.82 4.97 -1.19
C PRO A 229 9.36 6.37 -0.88
N ASN A 230 8.97 6.90 0.28
CA ASN A 230 9.39 8.24 0.75
C ASN A 230 10.78 8.17 1.35
N VAL A 231 11.81 8.09 0.51
CA VAL A 231 13.21 7.93 0.92
C VAL A 231 14.13 9.05 0.44
N GLY A 232 13.65 10.01 -0.35
CA GLY A 232 14.47 11.10 -0.91
C GLY A 232 15.12 11.99 0.16
N TRP A 233 14.52 12.11 1.34
CA TRP A 233 15.09 12.84 2.47
C TRP A 233 16.34 12.16 3.08
N LEU A 234 16.62 10.91 2.70
CA LEU A 234 17.78 10.13 3.14
C LEU A 234 19.00 10.30 2.20
N ASP A 235 18.90 11.14 1.18
CA ASP A 235 20.02 11.40 0.30
C ASP A 235 21.21 11.92 1.10
N GLY A 236 22.40 11.29 0.93
CA GLY A 236 23.60 11.61 1.68
C GLY A 236 23.66 11.03 3.11
N SER A 237 22.66 10.28 3.57
CA SER A 237 22.66 9.65 4.91
C SER A 237 23.65 8.50 5.08
N GLY A 238 24.17 7.93 3.98
CA GLY A 238 25.00 6.73 3.98
C GLY A 238 24.23 5.42 4.17
N LEU A 239 22.89 5.45 4.20
CA LEU A 239 22.08 4.24 4.21
C LEU A 239 21.98 3.65 2.79
N ASP A 240 21.89 2.33 2.73
CA ASP A 240 21.62 1.62 1.47
C ASP A 240 20.17 1.84 1.05
N ILE A 241 19.97 2.45 -0.14
CA ILE A 241 18.64 2.69 -0.72
C ILE A 241 18.53 1.93 -2.04
N HIS A 242 17.58 0.99 -2.12
CA HIS A 242 17.28 0.25 -3.34
C HIS A 242 15.78 -0.07 -3.41
N GLY A 243 15.01 0.77 -4.10
CA GLY A 243 13.55 0.65 -4.13
C GLY A 243 12.87 0.83 -2.77
N GLY A 244 13.61 1.35 -1.78
CA GLY A 244 13.28 1.56 -0.37
C GLY A 244 14.54 1.57 0.46
N VAL A 245 14.43 1.77 1.76
CA VAL A 245 15.55 1.64 2.72
C VAL A 245 15.88 0.16 2.86
N VAL A 246 17.08 -0.25 2.46
CA VAL A 246 17.49 -1.67 2.54
C VAL A 246 17.70 -2.06 3.99
N THR A 247 17.06 -3.15 4.39
CA THR A 247 17.19 -3.75 5.72
C THR A 247 17.50 -5.24 5.63
N ASP A 248 17.99 -5.80 6.71
CA ASP A 248 17.97 -7.25 6.91
C ASP A 248 16.55 -7.73 7.31
N HIS A 249 16.40 -9.04 7.50
CA HIS A 249 15.13 -9.68 7.89
C HIS A 249 14.58 -9.23 9.26
N ARG A 250 15.39 -8.50 10.05
CA ARG A 250 15.01 -7.91 11.35
C ARG A 250 14.59 -6.45 11.22
N GLY A 251 14.75 -5.83 10.07
CA GLY A 251 14.48 -4.40 9.85
C GLY A 251 15.68 -3.49 10.14
N ILE A 252 16.88 -4.03 10.44
CA ILE A 252 18.11 -3.25 10.68
C ILE A 252 18.68 -2.80 9.34
N THR A 253 19.05 -1.52 9.24
CA THR A 253 19.69 -0.91 8.06
C THR A 253 21.21 -1.12 8.07
N SER A 254 21.93 -0.52 7.11
CA SER A 254 23.41 -0.44 7.15
C SER A 254 23.96 0.31 8.37
N ASN A 255 23.16 1.11 9.06
CA ASN A 255 23.46 1.70 10.36
C ASN A 255 22.70 0.93 11.46
N PRO A 256 23.40 0.24 12.40
CA PRO A 256 22.77 -0.58 13.43
C PRO A 256 21.89 0.19 14.42
N ALA A 257 22.03 1.52 14.52
CA ALA A 257 21.19 2.38 15.32
C ALA A 257 19.93 2.89 14.55
N VAL A 258 19.72 2.41 13.31
CA VAL A 258 18.62 2.82 12.46
C VAL A 258 17.88 1.60 11.93
N VAL A 259 16.58 1.53 12.13
CA VAL A 259 15.69 0.52 11.54
C VAL A 259 14.73 1.17 10.55
N ALA A 260 14.26 0.40 9.56
CA ALA A 260 13.21 0.83 8.66
C ALA A 260 12.06 -0.19 8.61
N VAL A 261 10.82 0.31 8.60
CA VAL A 261 9.59 -0.48 8.67
C VAL A 261 8.49 0.11 7.77
N GLY A 262 7.49 -0.71 7.44
CA GLY A 262 6.38 -0.31 6.56
C GLY A 262 6.80 -0.15 5.10
N ASP A 263 6.00 0.61 4.31
CA ASP A 263 6.12 0.67 2.85
C ASP A 263 7.43 1.31 2.33
N CYS A 264 8.20 2.00 3.19
CA CYS A 264 9.51 2.54 2.82
C CYS A 264 10.65 1.52 2.99
N ALA A 265 10.44 0.41 3.67
CA ALA A 265 11.47 -0.60 3.93
C ALA A 265 11.54 -1.64 2.81
N ALA A 266 12.75 -1.97 2.39
CA ALA A 266 13.04 -3.00 1.39
C ALA A 266 13.93 -4.08 2.04
N VAL A 267 13.37 -5.26 2.28
CA VAL A 267 14.04 -6.34 3.02
C VAL A 267 14.91 -7.16 2.08
N ARG A 268 16.17 -7.33 2.44
CA ARG A 268 17.11 -8.25 1.78
C ARG A 268 16.94 -9.64 2.40
N ASP A 269 16.52 -10.61 1.61
CA ASP A 269 16.41 -12.01 2.05
C ASP A 269 17.78 -12.70 2.06
N ALA A 270 17.80 -13.96 2.55
CA ALA A 270 19.03 -14.75 2.67
C ALA A 270 19.69 -15.05 1.30
N SER A 271 18.94 -15.01 0.19
CA SER A 271 19.47 -15.17 -1.16
C SER A 271 20.04 -13.86 -1.75
N GLY A 272 19.92 -12.75 -1.01
CA GLY A 272 20.34 -11.41 -1.46
C GLY A 272 19.30 -10.65 -2.27
N VAL A 273 18.13 -11.25 -2.51
CA VAL A 273 17.01 -10.58 -3.21
C VAL A 273 16.39 -9.54 -2.29
N ILE A 274 16.18 -8.34 -2.83
CA ILE A 274 15.55 -7.23 -2.11
C ILE A 274 14.09 -7.14 -2.54
N ARG A 275 13.18 -7.17 -1.55
CA ARG A 275 11.74 -7.07 -1.76
C ARG A 275 11.13 -6.01 -0.87
N ARG A 276 10.15 -5.29 -1.41
CA ARG A 276 9.37 -4.29 -0.69
C ARG A 276 7.90 -4.69 -0.73
N ASP A 277 7.30 -4.80 0.45
CA ASP A 277 5.88 -5.14 0.63
C ASP A 277 5.12 -3.91 1.12
N GLU A 278 4.07 -3.51 0.39
CA GLU A 278 3.19 -2.39 0.75
C GLU A 278 1.89 -2.91 1.39
N HIS A 279 2.02 -3.76 2.41
CA HIS A 279 0.88 -4.39 3.05
C HIS A 279 0.62 -3.81 4.43
N TRP A 280 -0.65 -3.53 4.72
CA TRP A 280 -1.09 -3.06 6.03
C TRP A 280 -0.60 -3.95 7.17
N THR A 281 -0.71 -5.28 7.02
CA THR A 281 -0.25 -6.24 8.04
C THR A 281 1.25 -6.18 8.27
N SER A 282 2.05 -6.00 7.23
CA SER A 282 3.50 -5.82 7.36
C SER A 282 3.83 -4.53 8.12
N ALA A 283 3.13 -3.44 7.80
CA ALA A 283 3.28 -2.16 8.50
C ALA A 283 2.86 -2.24 9.98
N ALA A 284 1.87 -3.07 10.31
CA ALA A 284 1.38 -3.25 11.68
C ALA A 284 2.26 -4.20 12.53
N THR A 285 2.92 -5.21 11.92
CA THR A 285 3.53 -6.31 12.69
C THR A 285 5.06 -6.34 12.65
N ARG A 286 5.69 -5.95 11.54
CA ARG A 286 7.16 -5.89 11.43
C ARG A 286 7.82 -4.91 12.41
N PRO A 287 7.20 -3.77 12.78
CA PRO A 287 7.82 -2.85 13.73
C PRO A 287 8.19 -3.47 15.07
N ALA A 288 7.41 -4.41 15.59
CA ALA A 288 7.71 -5.09 16.86
C ALA A 288 9.04 -5.88 16.79
N VAL A 289 9.31 -6.54 15.67
CA VAL A 289 10.56 -7.27 15.43
C VAL A 289 11.75 -6.31 15.27
N ALA A 290 11.56 -5.23 14.51
CA ALA A 290 12.61 -4.24 14.29
C ALA A 290 13.00 -3.52 15.59
N VAL A 291 12.03 -3.21 16.44
CA VAL A 291 12.24 -2.61 17.76
C VAL A 291 12.97 -3.60 18.68
N GLU A 292 12.58 -4.90 18.71
CA GLU A 292 13.29 -5.92 19.50
C GLU A 292 14.76 -6.00 19.07
N ALA A 293 15.02 -6.05 17.77
CA ALA A 293 16.39 -6.10 17.26
C ALA A 293 17.19 -4.83 17.62
N LEU A 294 16.56 -3.66 17.58
CA LEU A 294 17.18 -2.39 17.92
C LEU A 294 17.52 -2.28 19.41
N LEU A 295 16.62 -2.75 20.31
CA LEU A 295 16.79 -2.65 21.75
C LEU A 295 17.75 -3.71 22.33
N THR A 296 17.72 -4.92 21.78
CA THR A 296 18.39 -6.09 22.38
C THR A 296 19.49 -6.70 21.52
N GLY A 297 19.61 -6.28 20.25
CA GLY A 297 20.44 -6.98 19.26
C GLY A 297 19.89 -8.36 18.88
N GLY A 298 18.61 -8.65 19.15
CA GLY A 298 17.97 -9.93 18.90
C GLY A 298 18.14 -10.43 17.47
N SER A 299 18.24 -11.74 17.30
CA SER A 299 18.47 -12.39 15.99
C SER A 299 17.20 -12.85 15.27
N LYS A 300 16.05 -12.78 15.93
CA LYS A 300 14.77 -13.21 15.33
C LYS A 300 14.35 -12.24 14.25
N GLY A 301 14.06 -12.75 13.07
CA GLY A 301 13.46 -12.00 11.98
C GLY A 301 11.95 -12.16 11.92
N PHE A 302 11.32 -11.38 11.06
CA PHE A 302 9.91 -11.49 10.78
C PHE A 302 9.63 -12.79 9.98
N THR A 303 8.70 -13.60 10.47
CA THR A 303 8.34 -14.91 9.88
C THR A 303 6.90 -14.96 9.36
N GLY A 304 6.20 -13.84 9.30
CA GLY A 304 4.82 -13.78 8.83
C GLY A 304 4.68 -13.83 7.32
N LEU A 305 3.70 -14.59 6.81
CA LEU A 305 3.32 -14.55 5.41
C LEU A 305 2.80 -13.17 5.04
N PRO A 306 3.23 -12.59 3.89
CA PRO A 306 2.60 -11.39 3.37
C PRO A 306 1.10 -11.62 3.18
N TYR A 307 0.31 -10.64 3.57
CA TYR A 307 -1.13 -10.71 3.49
C TYR A 307 -1.71 -9.39 3.02
N VAL A 308 -2.55 -9.46 2.01
CA VAL A 308 -3.31 -8.33 1.49
C VAL A 308 -4.79 -8.70 1.39
N TRP A 309 -5.64 -7.71 1.56
CA TRP A 309 -7.07 -7.82 1.25
C TRP A 309 -7.52 -6.62 0.42
N SER A 310 -8.61 -6.81 -0.30
CA SER A 310 -9.28 -5.74 -1.04
C SER A 310 -10.78 -5.99 -1.05
N ASP A 311 -11.57 -4.94 -0.93
CA ASP A 311 -13.02 -4.99 -1.04
C ASP A 311 -13.43 -4.30 -2.35
N GLN A 312 -14.00 -5.06 -3.28
CA GLN A 312 -14.38 -4.60 -4.61
C GLN A 312 -15.72 -5.21 -4.97
N TYR A 313 -16.70 -4.38 -5.42
CA TYR A 313 -17.99 -4.83 -5.93
C TYR A 313 -18.71 -5.84 -5.02
N ALA A 314 -18.77 -5.54 -3.72
CA ALA A 314 -19.32 -6.40 -2.67
C ALA A 314 -18.59 -7.74 -2.44
N ALA A 315 -17.47 -7.99 -3.09
CA ALA A 315 -16.62 -9.15 -2.85
C ALA A 315 -15.39 -8.74 -2.03
N ARG A 316 -15.00 -9.59 -1.07
CA ARG A 316 -13.73 -9.47 -0.33
C ARG A 316 -12.71 -10.43 -0.90
N ILE A 317 -11.63 -9.88 -1.41
CA ILE A 317 -10.43 -10.61 -1.82
C ILE A 317 -9.50 -10.70 -0.61
N GLN A 318 -8.95 -11.89 -0.36
CA GLN A 318 -7.90 -12.13 0.63
C GLN A 318 -6.80 -12.95 -0.04
N PHE A 319 -5.56 -12.49 0.05
CA PHE A 319 -4.41 -13.19 -0.52
C PHE A 319 -3.28 -13.26 0.49
N ALA A 320 -2.65 -14.43 0.64
CA ALA A 320 -1.47 -14.61 1.49
C ALA A 320 -0.44 -15.50 0.81
N GLY A 321 0.83 -15.16 1.03
CA GLY A 321 1.98 -15.85 0.46
C GLY A 321 2.53 -15.16 -0.78
N HIS A 322 3.45 -15.84 -1.45
CA HIS A 322 4.04 -15.42 -2.72
C HIS A 322 3.94 -16.55 -3.74
N HIS A 323 3.72 -16.21 -4.99
CA HIS A 323 3.85 -17.18 -6.08
C HIS A 323 4.76 -16.60 -7.18
N GLY A 324 5.41 -17.50 -7.91
CA GLY A 324 6.19 -17.19 -9.11
C GLY A 324 5.46 -17.65 -10.37
N PRO A 325 6.06 -17.42 -11.55
CA PRO A 325 5.48 -17.80 -12.84
C PRO A 325 5.28 -19.32 -12.99
N ASP A 326 6.08 -20.12 -12.26
CA ASP A 326 6.02 -21.58 -12.31
C ASP A 326 5.00 -22.20 -11.32
N CYS A 327 4.23 -21.37 -10.63
CA CYS A 327 3.21 -21.83 -9.72
C CYS A 327 1.90 -22.11 -10.46
N ILE A 328 1.26 -23.21 -10.08
CA ILE A 328 -0.07 -23.59 -10.56
C ILE A 328 -1.10 -23.15 -9.53
N ALA A 329 -2.17 -22.50 -9.98
CA ALA A 329 -3.30 -22.12 -9.14
C ALA A 329 -4.45 -23.12 -9.33
N ASP A 330 -4.81 -23.85 -8.29
CA ASP A 330 -5.90 -24.81 -8.29
C ASP A 330 -7.10 -24.26 -7.50
N ILE A 331 -8.30 -24.33 -8.05
CA ILE A 331 -9.52 -24.04 -7.29
C ILE A 331 -9.76 -25.24 -6.34
N VAL A 332 -9.63 -24.99 -5.05
CA VAL A 332 -9.75 -26.02 -4.01
C VAL A 332 -11.11 -26.00 -3.31
N GLU A 333 -11.83 -24.89 -3.36
CA GLU A 333 -13.21 -24.76 -2.84
C GLU A 333 -13.98 -23.74 -3.68
N GLY A 334 -15.27 -24.00 -3.91
CA GLY A 334 -16.19 -23.10 -4.59
C GLY A 334 -16.05 -23.07 -6.12
N ASP A 335 -16.65 -22.07 -6.73
CA ASP A 335 -16.64 -21.85 -8.18
C ASP A 335 -16.42 -20.35 -8.47
N PRO A 336 -15.28 -19.99 -9.09
CA PRO A 336 -14.92 -18.60 -9.37
C PRO A 336 -15.86 -17.90 -10.35
N THR A 337 -16.69 -18.65 -11.11
CA THR A 337 -17.63 -18.07 -12.07
C THR A 337 -18.99 -17.73 -11.46
N THR A 338 -19.34 -18.35 -10.35
CA THR A 338 -20.69 -18.23 -9.77
C THR A 338 -20.73 -17.67 -8.35
N GLY A 339 -19.60 -17.64 -7.62
CA GLY A 339 -19.64 -17.17 -6.25
C GLY A 339 -18.31 -17.23 -5.49
N PRO A 340 -18.37 -17.38 -4.17
CA PRO A 340 -17.20 -17.50 -3.33
C PRO A 340 -16.33 -18.70 -3.70
N PHE A 341 -15.00 -18.49 -3.71
CA PHE A 341 -14.06 -19.55 -4.03
C PHE A 341 -12.73 -19.40 -3.28
N VAL A 342 -11.93 -20.47 -3.29
CA VAL A 342 -10.54 -20.46 -2.83
C VAL A 342 -9.65 -21.11 -3.88
N ALA A 343 -8.58 -20.42 -4.25
CA ALA A 343 -7.50 -20.94 -5.09
C ALA A 343 -6.22 -21.10 -4.25
N LEU A 344 -5.54 -22.22 -4.43
CA LEU A 344 -4.28 -22.53 -3.79
C LEU A 344 -3.17 -22.58 -4.84
N TYR A 345 -2.15 -21.76 -4.64
CA TYR A 345 -0.98 -21.74 -5.53
C TYR A 345 0.05 -22.74 -5.02
N ARG A 346 0.55 -23.57 -5.93
CA ARG A 346 1.53 -24.61 -5.61
C ARG A 346 2.79 -24.45 -6.43
N HIS A 347 3.91 -24.65 -5.76
CA HIS A 347 5.22 -24.84 -6.37
C HIS A 347 5.74 -26.22 -5.97
N ASN A 348 5.99 -27.11 -6.94
CA ASN A 348 6.38 -28.51 -6.68
C ASN A 348 5.47 -29.19 -5.63
N ASP A 349 4.16 -29.14 -5.83
CA ASP A 349 3.09 -29.66 -4.95
C ASP A 349 2.98 -29.01 -3.56
N ARG A 350 3.85 -28.08 -3.22
CA ARG A 350 3.81 -27.34 -1.94
C ARG A 350 2.96 -26.08 -2.05
N PRO A 351 2.01 -25.88 -1.14
CA PRO A 351 1.25 -24.63 -1.09
C PRO A 351 2.14 -23.44 -0.74
N VAL A 352 2.20 -22.43 -1.62
CA VAL A 352 3.05 -21.25 -1.47
C VAL A 352 2.25 -19.95 -1.36
N ALA A 353 1.00 -19.95 -1.85
CA ALA A 353 0.07 -18.85 -1.65
C ALA A 353 -1.38 -19.32 -1.69
N VAL A 354 -2.28 -18.52 -1.15
CA VAL A 354 -3.73 -18.76 -1.15
C VAL A 354 -4.47 -17.47 -1.50
N LEU A 355 -5.40 -17.57 -2.44
CA LEU A 355 -6.39 -16.54 -2.76
C LEU A 355 -7.77 -17.04 -2.29
N ALA A 356 -8.50 -16.20 -1.57
CA ALA A 356 -9.90 -16.45 -1.28
C ALA A 356 -10.75 -15.23 -1.66
N VAL A 357 -11.89 -15.51 -2.26
CA VAL A 357 -12.90 -14.50 -2.56
C VAL A 357 -14.13 -14.79 -1.71
N SER A 358 -14.51 -13.84 -0.87
CA SER A 358 -15.69 -13.89 0.03
C SER A 358 -15.78 -15.18 0.86
N SER A 359 -14.63 -15.80 1.18
CA SER A 359 -14.52 -17.09 1.89
C SER A 359 -13.57 -17.03 3.08
N PRO A 360 -13.80 -16.17 4.10
CA PRO A 360 -12.83 -15.89 5.16
C PRO A 360 -12.51 -17.11 6.04
N ARG A 361 -13.48 -18.02 6.26
CA ARG A 361 -13.26 -19.25 7.06
C ARG A 361 -12.32 -20.22 6.33
N SER A 362 -12.58 -20.43 5.04
CA SER A 362 -11.76 -21.28 4.18
C SER A 362 -10.37 -20.65 3.97
N PHE A 363 -10.28 -19.32 3.82
CA PHE A 363 -9.00 -18.63 3.80
C PHE A 363 -8.15 -18.96 5.03
N GLY A 364 -8.71 -18.84 6.25
CA GLY A 364 -8.00 -19.17 7.49
C GLY A 364 -7.54 -20.64 7.57
N LYS A 365 -8.33 -21.57 7.03
CA LYS A 365 -7.98 -23.01 6.94
C LYS A 365 -6.79 -23.22 6.00
N TRP A 366 -6.83 -22.69 4.78
CA TRP A 366 -5.82 -22.92 3.75
C TRP A 366 -4.54 -22.12 3.99
N ARG A 367 -4.64 -20.89 4.54
CA ARG A 367 -3.48 -20.09 4.90
C ARG A 367 -2.50 -20.82 5.84
N ARG A 368 -3.00 -21.67 6.74
CA ARG A 368 -2.16 -22.46 7.66
C ARG A 368 -1.33 -23.54 6.96
N GLN A 369 -1.67 -23.88 5.72
CA GLN A 369 -0.93 -24.85 4.91
C GLN A 369 0.10 -24.21 4.00
N VAL A 370 0.04 -22.87 3.84
CA VAL A 370 0.99 -22.12 3.03
C VAL A 370 2.33 -22.07 3.74
N VAL A 371 3.36 -22.53 3.06
CA VAL A 371 4.75 -22.47 3.54
C VAL A 371 5.36 -21.16 3.12
N ASP A 372 6.05 -20.48 4.03
CA ASP A 372 6.82 -19.28 3.69
C ASP A 372 7.99 -19.70 2.79
N THR A 373 7.89 -19.28 1.51
CA THR A 373 8.89 -19.60 0.49
C THR A 373 10.13 -18.72 0.56
N SER A 374 10.15 -17.69 1.40
CA SER A 374 11.37 -16.89 1.63
C SER A 374 12.55 -17.75 2.11
N THR A 375 12.25 -18.95 2.65
CA THR A 375 13.23 -19.96 3.06
C THR A 375 13.45 -21.09 2.03
N LEU A 376 12.68 -21.17 0.94
CA LEU A 376 12.68 -22.32 0.01
C LEU A 376 13.21 -21.98 -1.39
N MET A 377 13.45 -20.71 -1.72
CA MET A 377 14.08 -20.31 -2.98
C MET A 377 15.59 -20.08 -2.77
N THR A 378 16.25 -21.11 -2.29
CA THR A 378 17.72 -21.25 -2.32
C THR A 378 18.13 -22.20 -3.43
#